data_b1866aa0a924b4aeeeb76e7316aaa831
#
_entry.id   b1866aa0a924b4aeeeb76e7316aaa831
#
_cell.length_a   1.000
_cell.length_b   1.000
_cell.length_c   1.000
_cell.angle_alpha   90.00
_cell.angle_beta   90.00
_cell.angle_gamma   90.00
#
_symmetry.space_group_name_H-M   'P 1'
#
loop_
_entity.id
_entity.type
_entity.pdbx_description
1 polymer ?
#
loop_
_entity_poly.entity_id
_entity_poly.type
_entity_poly.pdbx_seq_one_letter_code
_entity_poly.pdbx_strand_id
1 'polypeptide(L)'
;MIKIKKIIFFIIKSLLTLVVFLTVVLFFYAAFFFEPSPVEEKIVEKQVTKSEELSDIEEEKRLKQEEEQRLKETQVTKKIQVETVIEDGLYATVGNKAITKSDIINEMKVILILNNKSYSVDEDKKLREMALKSIIKRNIKQIEIEGNNFLQFNQQDFKKELLRLANNINVDVDTLKNICASNELDFSIIENQIKTELLWNSLIFQLYKNRISINLDEIDEQLKLISNKKEIEEYLISEIVIKTVEKDKLESAIKELKNKIKIEGFESAAISLSISDSATRSGDLGWINENLISKKLKSVITNTPVGNISEPILLPNGILVFKVRNKRKVERNIDLEEVKNELVNSEKTRILNMHSSSHYNNLRRSISIKFF
;
A
#
# COMPACT_ATOMS: atom_id res chain seq x y z
N MET A 1 -12.64 28.58 45.95
CA MET A 1 -12.91 27.90 44.65
C MET A 1 -13.32 26.43 44.75
N ILE A 2 -12.87 25.69 45.75
CA ILE A 2 -13.16 24.25 45.94
C ILE A 2 -14.61 23.91 46.32
N LYS A 3 -15.25 24.77 47.13
CA LYS A 3 -16.65 24.57 47.56
C LYS A 3 -17.69 24.71 46.43
N ILE A 4 -17.47 25.59 45.48
CA ILE A 4 -18.41 25.82 44.36
C ILE A 4 -18.41 24.64 43.40
N LYS A 5 -17.24 24.04 43.11
CA LYS A 5 -17.14 22.84 42.25
C LYS A 5 -17.87 21.62 42.83
N LYS A 6 -17.84 21.44 44.17
CA LYS A 6 -18.60 20.35 44.84
C LYS A 6 -20.10 20.54 44.74
N ILE A 7 -20.59 21.78 44.85
CA ILE A 7 -22.04 22.10 44.77
C ILE A 7 -22.52 21.87 43.33
N ILE A 8 -21.77 22.31 42.33
CA ILE A 8 -22.09 22.10 40.88
C ILE A 8 -22.09 20.59 40.55
N PHE A 9 -21.13 19.85 41.06
CA PHE A 9 -21.08 18.39 40.86
C PHE A 9 -22.28 17.66 41.50
N PHE A 10 -22.74 18.09 42.67
CA PHE A 10 -23.90 17.51 43.35
C PHE A 10 -25.21 17.83 42.61
N ILE A 11 -25.33 19.06 42.08
CA ILE A 11 -26.50 19.47 41.28
C ILE A 11 -26.56 18.67 39.96
N ILE A 12 -25.43 18.48 39.27
CA ILE A 12 -25.36 17.69 38.00
C ILE A 12 -25.73 16.22 38.28
N LYS A 13 -25.22 15.65 39.38
CA LYS A 13 -25.54 14.27 39.76
C LYS A 13 -27.01 14.08 40.13
N SER A 14 -27.61 15.05 40.82
CA SER A 14 -29.04 15.05 41.15
C SER A 14 -29.93 15.21 39.91
N LEU A 15 -29.50 16.05 38.94
CA LEU A 15 -30.22 16.22 37.68
C LEU A 15 -30.16 14.94 36.81
N LEU A 16 -29.02 14.27 36.80
CA LEU A 16 -28.85 13.00 36.05
C LEU A 16 -29.71 11.86 36.63
N THR A 17 -29.82 11.76 37.97
CA THR A 17 -30.68 10.78 38.62
C THR A 17 -32.16 11.08 38.38
N LEU A 18 -32.58 12.33 38.31
CA LEU A 18 -33.94 12.75 37.99
C LEU A 18 -34.32 12.40 36.55
N VAL A 19 -33.40 12.60 35.60
CA VAL A 19 -33.63 12.23 34.18
C VAL A 19 -33.77 10.72 34.02
N VAL A 20 -32.92 9.91 34.69
CA VAL A 20 -32.99 8.46 34.64
C VAL A 20 -34.29 7.96 35.27
N PHE A 21 -34.75 8.57 36.37
CA PHE A 21 -36.02 8.21 37.00
C PHE A 21 -37.23 8.54 36.10
N LEU A 22 -37.18 9.69 35.44
CA LEU A 22 -38.23 10.13 34.50
C LEU A 22 -38.33 9.18 33.27
N THR A 23 -37.20 8.72 32.73
CA THR A 23 -37.17 7.76 31.63
C THR A 23 -37.72 6.39 32.03
N VAL A 24 -37.41 5.93 33.22
CA VAL A 24 -37.95 4.67 33.75
C VAL A 24 -39.47 4.75 33.97
N VAL A 25 -40.00 5.86 34.52
CA VAL A 25 -41.42 6.08 34.70
C VAL A 25 -42.15 6.18 33.37
N LEU A 26 -41.57 6.86 32.37
CA LEU A 26 -42.12 6.94 31.00
C LEU A 26 -42.14 5.57 30.32
N PHE A 27 -41.10 4.75 30.53
CA PHE A 27 -41.06 3.38 30.00
C PHE A 27 -42.16 2.49 30.60
N PHE A 28 -42.36 2.55 31.92
CA PHE A 28 -43.45 1.81 32.58
C PHE A 28 -44.84 2.32 32.18
N TYR A 29 -44.99 3.64 31.97
CA TYR A 29 -46.26 4.21 31.52
C TYR A 29 -46.58 3.77 30.07
N ALA A 30 -45.60 3.74 29.19
CA ALA A 30 -45.77 3.22 27.83
C ALA A 30 -46.08 1.73 27.79
N ALA A 31 -45.48 0.93 28.68
CA ALA A 31 -45.72 -0.51 28.76
C ALA A 31 -47.09 -0.89 29.34
N PHE A 32 -47.75 -0.01 30.10
CA PHE A 32 -49.00 -0.29 30.78
C PHE A 32 -50.25 0.27 30.05
N PHE A 33 -50.10 1.25 29.17
CA PHE A 33 -51.22 1.93 28.51
C PHE A 33 -51.28 1.79 27.00
N PHE A 34 -50.36 1.07 26.38
CA PHE A 34 -50.41 0.82 24.91
C PHE A 34 -50.90 -0.62 24.67
N GLU A 35 -52.16 -0.78 24.27
CA GLU A 35 -52.61 -2.00 23.64
C GLU A 35 -51.93 -2.16 22.26
N PRO A 36 -51.42 -3.36 21.90
CA PRO A 36 -50.78 -3.56 20.63
C PRO A 36 -51.79 -3.45 19.48
N SER A 37 -51.57 -2.52 18.59
CA SER A 37 -52.31 -2.40 17.33
C SER A 37 -51.82 -3.48 16.32
N PRO A 38 -52.63 -3.89 15.33
CA PRO A 38 -52.32 -5.02 14.41
C PRO A 38 -51.23 -4.75 13.39
N VAL A 39 -50.17 -4.07 13.81
CA VAL A 39 -48.96 -3.78 12.99
C VAL A 39 -47.81 -4.75 13.34
N GLU A 40 -47.96 -5.60 14.37
CA GLU A 40 -46.89 -6.47 14.88
C GLU A 40 -46.49 -7.61 13.92
N GLU A 41 -47.42 -8.14 13.10
CA GLU A 41 -47.04 -9.21 12.16
C GLU A 41 -46.04 -8.78 11.10
N LYS A 42 -46.13 -7.52 10.62
CA LYS A 42 -45.15 -6.96 9.62
C LYS A 42 -43.80 -6.58 10.22
N ILE A 43 -43.73 -6.32 11.54
CA ILE A 43 -42.49 -5.95 12.22
C ILE A 43 -41.66 -7.19 12.56
N VAL A 44 -42.33 -8.30 12.93
CA VAL A 44 -41.66 -9.57 13.18
C VAL A 44 -41.05 -10.13 11.89
N GLU A 45 -41.78 -10.07 10.77
CA GLU A 45 -41.27 -10.48 9.45
C GLU A 45 -40.05 -9.63 9.00
N LYS A 46 -40.07 -8.33 9.32
CA LYS A 46 -38.95 -7.41 9.01
C LYS A 46 -37.77 -7.55 9.96
N GLN A 47 -37.97 -8.04 11.18
CA GLN A 47 -36.88 -8.35 12.12
C GLN A 47 -36.25 -9.71 11.84
N VAL A 48 -37.01 -10.69 11.37
CA VAL A 48 -36.51 -12.01 10.94
C VAL A 48 -35.65 -11.84 9.68
N THR A 49 -36.11 -11.09 8.67
CA THR A 49 -35.29 -10.78 7.48
C THR A 49 -34.03 -9.98 7.80
N LYS A 50 -34.10 -9.07 8.78
CA LYS A 50 -32.90 -8.30 9.19
C LYS A 50 -31.91 -9.13 10.01
N SER A 51 -32.35 -10.15 10.74
CA SER A 51 -31.48 -11.10 11.45
C SER A 51 -30.84 -12.11 10.48
N GLU A 52 -31.53 -12.51 9.42
CA GLU A 52 -31.00 -13.32 8.34
C GLU A 52 -29.97 -12.53 7.51
N GLU A 53 -30.26 -11.26 7.14
CA GLU A 53 -29.27 -10.39 6.48
C GLU A 53 -28.01 -10.13 7.33
N LEU A 54 -28.14 -10.01 8.66
CA LEU A 54 -27.00 -9.85 9.56
C LEU A 54 -26.19 -11.14 9.70
N SER A 55 -26.85 -12.32 9.72
CA SER A 55 -26.16 -13.60 9.73
C SER A 55 -25.42 -13.87 8.43
N ASP A 56 -26.00 -13.51 7.30
CA ASP A 56 -25.37 -13.64 5.97
C ASP A 56 -24.15 -12.68 5.83
N ILE A 57 -24.24 -11.46 6.39
CA ILE A 57 -23.11 -10.51 6.41
C ILE A 57 -21.98 -11.00 7.34
N GLU A 58 -22.30 -11.61 8.47
CA GLU A 58 -21.30 -12.20 9.39
C GLU A 58 -20.65 -13.44 8.77
N GLU A 59 -21.43 -14.27 8.09
CA GLU A 59 -20.92 -15.45 7.37
C GLU A 59 -20.03 -15.05 6.18
N GLU A 60 -20.43 -14.04 5.42
CA GLU A 60 -19.61 -13.49 4.34
C GLU A 60 -18.27 -12.88 4.85
N LYS A 61 -18.31 -12.18 5.99
CA LYS A 61 -17.09 -11.68 6.64
C LYS A 61 -16.18 -12.82 7.13
N ARG A 62 -16.78 -13.88 7.67
CA ARG A 62 -16.02 -15.05 8.13
C ARG A 62 -15.40 -15.79 6.96
N LEU A 63 -16.14 -15.98 5.86
CA LEU A 63 -15.62 -16.60 4.63
C LEU A 63 -14.49 -15.77 4.02
N LYS A 64 -14.61 -14.43 3.99
CA LYS A 64 -13.53 -13.54 3.53
C LYS A 64 -12.31 -13.62 4.43
N GLN A 65 -12.48 -13.72 5.74
CA GLN A 65 -11.36 -13.90 6.68
C GLN A 65 -10.69 -15.27 6.52
N GLU A 66 -11.46 -16.33 6.32
CA GLU A 66 -10.95 -17.68 6.06
C GLU A 66 -10.22 -17.76 4.70
N GLU A 67 -10.72 -17.06 3.67
CA GLU A 67 -10.07 -16.96 2.36
C GLU A 67 -8.78 -16.14 2.44
N GLU A 68 -8.78 -15.02 3.17
CA GLU A 68 -7.59 -14.22 3.43
C GLU A 68 -6.54 -15.00 4.25
N GLN A 69 -6.99 -15.81 5.21
CA GLN A 69 -6.13 -16.68 5.99
C GLN A 69 -5.57 -17.83 5.14
N ARG A 70 -6.37 -18.45 4.27
CA ARG A 70 -5.92 -19.44 3.28
C ARG A 70 -4.92 -18.86 2.27
N LEU A 71 -5.14 -17.63 1.81
CA LEU A 71 -4.19 -16.92 0.94
C LEU A 71 -2.86 -16.66 1.66
N LYS A 72 -2.89 -16.26 2.93
CA LYS A 72 -1.69 -16.11 3.77
C LYS A 72 -0.98 -17.46 3.97
N GLU A 73 -1.72 -18.52 4.29
CA GLU A 73 -1.17 -19.88 4.44
C GLU A 73 -0.57 -20.41 3.11
N THR A 74 -1.22 -20.12 1.98
CA THR A 74 -0.69 -20.50 0.65
C THR A 74 0.58 -19.73 0.30
N GLN A 75 0.70 -18.47 0.73
CA GLN A 75 1.94 -17.71 0.57
C GLN A 75 3.06 -18.24 1.46
N VAL A 76 2.75 -18.64 2.69
CA VAL A 76 3.73 -19.26 3.62
C VAL A 76 4.25 -20.61 3.09
N THR A 77 3.40 -21.39 2.40
CA THR A 77 3.76 -22.73 1.89
C THR A 77 4.44 -22.70 0.52
N LYS A 78 4.55 -21.54 -0.14
CA LYS A 78 5.20 -21.42 -1.44
C LYS A 78 6.72 -21.59 -1.28
N LYS A 79 7.17 -22.85 -1.33
CA LYS A 79 8.60 -23.19 -1.25
C LYS A 79 9.32 -22.76 -2.52
N ILE A 80 10.33 -21.90 -2.37
CA ILE A 80 11.21 -21.49 -3.46
C ILE A 80 12.25 -22.60 -3.64
N GLN A 81 12.03 -23.48 -4.61
CA GLN A 81 13.02 -24.49 -4.96
C GLN A 81 14.08 -23.88 -5.87
N VAL A 82 15.18 -23.47 -5.25
CA VAL A 82 16.43 -23.20 -5.98
C VAL A 82 17.18 -24.52 -5.98
N GLU A 83 17.25 -25.22 -7.12
CA GLU A 83 18.04 -26.44 -7.23
C GLU A 83 19.52 -26.13 -6.94
N THR A 84 20.03 -26.68 -5.85
CA THR A 84 21.41 -26.44 -5.46
C THR A 84 22.01 -27.70 -4.85
N VAL A 85 22.75 -28.41 -5.65
CA VAL A 85 23.87 -29.20 -5.13
C VAL A 85 25.00 -28.20 -4.93
N ILE A 86 25.15 -27.69 -3.68
CA ILE A 86 26.19 -26.72 -3.38
C ILE A 86 27.30 -27.44 -2.61
N GLU A 87 28.43 -27.61 -3.27
CA GLU A 87 29.68 -27.57 -2.53
C GLU A 87 29.87 -26.11 -2.09
N ASP A 88 29.68 -25.86 -0.78
CA ASP A 88 29.89 -24.53 -0.20
C ASP A 88 31.36 -24.13 -0.43
N GLY A 89 31.57 -22.92 -0.95
CA GLY A 89 32.90 -22.46 -1.31
C GLY A 89 32.94 -20.96 -1.49
N LEU A 90 34.15 -20.43 -1.35
CA LEU A 90 34.44 -19.03 -1.60
C LEU A 90 34.16 -18.72 -3.08
N TYR A 91 33.33 -17.68 -3.34
CA TYR A 91 33.00 -17.22 -4.68
C TYR A 91 33.73 -15.92 -5.03
N ALA A 92 33.76 -14.98 -4.08
CA ALA A 92 34.42 -13.69 -4.27
C ALA A 92 34.83 -13.08 -2.93
N THR A 93 35.72 -12.08 -2.98
CA THR A 93 36.01 -11.21 -1.84
C THR A 93 35.79 -9.75 -2.20
N VAL A 94 35.30 -8.96 -1.25
CA VAL A 94 35.15 -7.52 -1.32
C VAL A 94 35.94 -6.92 -0.17
N GLY A 95 37.15 -6.40 -0.46
CA GLY A 95 38.11 -6.03 0.60
C GLY A 95 38.41 -7.23 1.49
N ASN A 96 38.07 -7.12 2.77
CA ASN A 96 38.23 -8.18 3.79
C ASN A 96 36.99 -9.06 3.98
N LYS A 97 35.91 -8.84 3.22
CA LYS A 97 34.66 -9.61 3.34
C LYS A 97 34.59 -10.70 2.28
N ALA A 98 34.36 -11.93 2.72
CA ALA A 98 34.13 -13.07 1.84
C ALA A 98 32.68 -13.09 1.34
N ILE A 99 32.49 -13.61 0.14
CA ILE A 99 31.17 -13.96 -0.44
C ILE A 99 31.24 -15.42 -0.81
N THR A 100 30.40 -16.23 -0.21
CA THR A 100 30.29 -17.67 -0.50
C THR A 100 29.20 -17.94 -1.55
N LYS A 101 29.18 -19.18 -2.08
CA LYS A 101 28.08 -19.62 -2.95
C LYS A 101 26.75 -19.63 -2.20
N SER A 102 26.76 -20.01 -0.90
CA SER A 102 25.57 -19.97 -0.04
C SER A 102 25.02 -18.55 0.15
N ASP A 103 25.91 -17.54 0.28
CA ASP A 103 25.47 -16.15 0.38
C ASP A 103 24.68 -15.71 -0.87
N ILE A 104 25.16 -16.11 -2.07
CA ILE A 104 24.48 -15.78 -3.32
C ILE A 104 23.09 -16.42 -3.35
N ILE A 105 22.96 -17.68 -2.94
CA ILE A 105 21.65 -18.36 -2.92
C ILE A 105 20.71 -17.74 -1.90
N ASN A 106 21.20 -17.45 -0.70
CA ASN A 106 20.40 -16.77 0.30
C ASN A 106 19.90 -15.40 -0.19
N GLU A 107 20.77 -14.64 -0.87
CA GLU A 107 20.37 -13.37 -1.47
C GLU A 107 19.35 -13.55 -2.60
N MET A 108 19.47 -14.60 -3.42
CA MET A 108 18.45 -14.93 -4.44
C MET A 108 17.11 -15.22 -3.77
N LYS A 109 17.08 -16.01 -2.68
CA LYS A 109 15.86 -16.25 -1.89
C LYS A 109 15.27 -14.95 -1.36
N VAL A 110 16.09 -14.05 -0.80
CA VAL A 110 15.65 -12.72 -0.32
C VAL A 110 15.01 -11.93 -1.47
N ILE A 111 15.66 -11.85 -2.63
CA ILE A 111 15.14 -11.13 -3.79
C ILE A 111 13.78 -11.70 -4.22
N LEU A 112 13.63 -13.02 -4.28
CA LEU A 112 12.38 -13.66 -4.68
C LEU A 112 11.26 -13.43 -3.66
N ILE A 113 11.54 -13.61 -2.36
CA ILE A 113 10.57 -13.38 -1.28
C ILE A 113 10.08 -11.93 -1.29
N LEU A 114 11.00 -10.97 -1.28
CA LEU A 114 10.66 -9.55 -1.20
C LEU A 114 10.00 -8.99 -2.48
N ASN A 115 10.03 -9.71 -3.58
CA ASN A 115 9.31 -9.36 -4.81
C ASN A 115 8.09 -10.26 -5.07
N ASN A 116 7.74 -11.14 -4.13
CA ASN A 116 6.66 -12.11 -4.25
C ASN A 116 6.74 -12.93 -5.57
N LYS A 117 7.96 -13.35 -5.95
CA LYS A 117 8.24 -14.10 -7.18
C LYS A 117 8.62 -15.53 -6.88
N SER A 118 8.31 -16.42 -7.82
CA SER A 118 8.79 -17.79 -7.83
C SER A 118 10.14 -17.87 -8.56
N TYR A 119 10.95 -18.87 -8.23
CA TYR A 119 12.16 -19.19 -8.95
C TYR A 119 11.83 -19.72 -10.35
N SER A 120 12.61 -19.29 -11.34
CA SER A 120 12.57 -19.82 -12.73
C SER A 120 13.99 -20.12 -13.20
N VAL A 121 14.17 -21.30 -13.78
CA VAL A 121 15.47 -21.74 -14.32
C VAL A 121 15.94 -20.81 -15.46
N ASP A 122 15.02 -20.32 -16.28
CA ASP A 122 15.33 -19.39 -17.38
C ASP A 122 15.89 -18.04 -16.90
N GLU A 123 15.54 -17.63 -15.68
CA GLU A 123 16.01 -16.39 -15.07
C GLU A 123 17.16 -16.58 -14.08
N ASP A 124 17.64 -17.81 -13.84
CA ASP A 124 18.66 -18.14 -12.82
C ASP A 124 19.92 -17.28 -12.96
N LYS A 125 20.50 -17.21 -14.14
CA LYS A 125 21.71 -16.42 -14.40
C LYS A 125 21.53 -14.95 -14.02
N LYS A 126 20.42 -14.36 -14.45
CA LYS A 126 20.09 -12.95 -14.16
C LYS A 126 19.88 -12.72 -12.66
N LEU A 127 19.21 -13.66 -12.00
CA LEU A 127 18.96 -13.59 -10.56
C LEU A 127 20.25 -13.71 -9.77
N ARG A 128 21.18 -14.62 -10.15
CA ARG A 128 22.53 -14.71 -9.53
C ARG A 128 23.33 -13.42 -9.70
N GLU A 129 23.32 -12.84 -10.89
CA GLU A 129 24.00 -11.56 -11.12
C GLU A 129 23.42 -10.43 -10.27
N MET A 130 22.10 -10.39 -10.10
CA MET A 130 21.43 -9.41 -9.22
C MET A 130 21.81 -9.64 -7.75
N ALA A 131 21.78 -10.89 -7.28
CA ALA A 131 22.16 -11.27 -5.93
C ALA A 131 23.61 -10.87 -5.64
N LEU A 132 24.52 -11.23 -6.53
CA LEU A 132 25.94 -10.90 -6.39
C LEU A 132 26.18 -9.38 -6.33
N LYS A 133 25.56 -8.61 -7.22
CA LYS A 133 25.62 -7.14 -7.19
C LYS A 133 25.10 -6.57 -5.87
N SER A 134 24.01 -7.13 -5.34
CA SER A 134 23.42 -6.72 -4.07
C SER A 134 24.39 -6.96 -2.90
N ILE A 135 24.96 -8.18 -2.80
CA ILE A 135 25.92 -8.54 -1.75
C ILE A 135 27.17 -7.65 -1.83
N ILE A 136 27.75 -7.47 -3.02
CA ILE A 136 28.91 -6.59 -3.22
C ILE A 136 28.60 -5.17 -2.75
N LYS A 137 27.46 -4.64 -3.13
CA LYS A 137 27.04 -3.29 -2.71
C LYS A 137 26.91 -3.18 -1.20
N ARG A 138 26.31 -4.18 -0.56
CA ARG A 138 26.16 -4.25 0.89
C ARG A 138 27.52 -4.35 1.61
N ASN A 139 28.40 -5.24 1.15
CA ASN A 139 29.73 -5.40 1.73
C ASN A 139 30.58 -4.12 1.65
N ILE A 140 30.54 -3.40 0.54
CA ILE A 140 31.21 -2.09 0.39
C ILE A 140 30.69 -1.10 1.44
N LYS A 141 29.35 -1.01 1.61
CA LYS A 141 28.72 -0.15 2.61
C LYS A 141 29.11 -0.55 4.03
N GLN A 142 29.15 -1.84 4.32
CA GLN A 142 29.55 -2.36 5.64
C GLN A 142 31.00 -2.03 5.98
N ILE A 143 31.94 -2.18 5.03
CA ILE A 143 33.34 -1.81 5.22
C ILE A 143 33.46 -0.34 5.64
N GLU A 144 32.74 0.54 4.95
CA GLU A 144 32.77 1.97 5.27
C GLU A 144 32.11 2.27 6.63
N ILE A 145 30.97 1.62 6.93
CA ILE A 145 30.28 1.74 8.21
C ILE A 145 31.18 1.30 9.36
N GLU A 146 31.88 0.17 9.24
CA GLU A 146 32.80 -0.38 10.24
C GLU A 146 33.99 0.54 10.52
N GLY A 147 34.41 1.33 9.53
CA GLY A 147 35.43 2.36 9.70
C GLY A 147 34.97 3.60 10.48
N ASN A 148 33.67 3.72 10.80
CA ASN A 148 33.08 4.91 11.41
C ASN A 148 32.37 4.60 12.73
N ASN A 149 33.10 4.64 13.85
CA ASN A 149 32.62 4.27 15.19
C ASN A 149 31.60 5.22 15.82
N PHE A 150 31.26 6.35 15.17
CA PHE A 150 30.30 7.33 15.70
C PHE A 150 28.85 7.05 15.31
N LEU A 151 28.59 6.01 14.54
CA LEU A 151 27.24 5.70 14.07
C LEU A 151 26.43 5.04 15.17
N GLN A 152 25.23 5.58 15.39
CA GLN A 152 24.25 5.04 16.32
C GLN A 152 23.13 4.34 15.57
N PHE A 153 22.81 3.13 16.00
CA PHE A 153 21.70 2.36 15.47
C PHE A 153 20.39 2.77 16.16
N ASN A 154 19.38 3.14 15.36
CA ASN A 154 18.05 3.48 15.87
C ASN A 154 17.12 2.27 15.76
N GLN A 155 16.71 1.72 16.90
CA GLN A 155 15.81 0.58 16.97
C GLN A 155 14.39 0.89 16.51
N GLN A 156 13.94 2.13 16.65
CA GLN A 156 12.59 2.52 16.20
C GLN A 156 12.54 2.59 14.67
N ASP A 157 13.56 3.17 14.04
CA ASP A 157 13.66 3.24 12.58
C ASP A 157 13.80 1.85 11.98
N PHE A 158 14.54 0.94 12.64
CA PHE A 158 14.61 -0.46 12.25
C PHE A 158 13.24 -1.14 12.24
N LYS A 159 12.45 -0.97 13.32
CA LYS A 159 11.10 -1.54 13.40
C LYS A 159 10.18 -0.98 12.31
N LYS A 160 10.23 0.33 12.04
CA LYS A 160 9.44 0.97 10.98
C LYS A 160 9.79 0.42 9.61
N GLU A 161 11.10 0.28 9.32
CA GLU A 161 11.58 -0.22 8.05
C GLU A 161 11.21 -1.69 7.84
N LEU A 162 11.29 -2.51 8.91
CA LEU A 162 10.87 -3.89 8.88
C LEU A 162 9.36 -4.04 8.60
N LEU A 163 8.54 -3.23 9.27
CA LEU A 163 7.09 -3.17 9.00
C LEU A 163 6.81 -2.74 7.56
N ARG A 164 7.50 -1.71 7.06
CA ARG A 164 7.37 -1.23 5.69
C ARG A 164 7.71 -2.33 4.67
N LEU A 165 8.77 -3.08 4.95
CA LEU A 165 9.21 -4.18 4.09
C LEU A 165 8.16 -5.30 4.00
N ALA A 166 7.59 -5.71 5.15
CA ALA A 166 6.53 -6.71 5.21
C ALA A 166 5.25 -6.22 4.49
N ASN A 167 4.83 -4.97 4.75
CA ASN A 167 3.67 -4.36 4.10
C ASN A 167 3.82 -4.25 2.57
N ASN A 168 5.03 -4.06 2.04
CA ASN A 168 5.26 -3.99 0.60
C ASN A 168 4.91 -5.29 -0.13
N ILE A 169 4.91 -6.42 0.57
CA ILE A 169 4.48 -7.72 0.03
C ILE A 169 3.14 -8.19 0.62
N ASN A 170 2.40 -7.28 1.25
CA ASN A 170 1.07 -7.50 1.84
C ASN A 170 1.03 -8.56 2.94
N VAL A 171 2.07 -8.64 3.78
CA VAL A 171 2.12 -9.53 4.95
C VAL A 171 2.53 -8.76 6.21
N ASP A 172 2.31 -9.36 7.39
CA ASP A 172 2.91 -8.89 8.63
C ASP A 172 4.35 -9.44 8.82
N VAL A 173 5.04 -8.91 9.83
CA VAL A 173 6.44 -9.27 10.12
C VAL A 173 6.59 -10.74 10.50
N ASP A 174 5.63 -11.30 11.24
CA ASP A 174 5.71 -12.68 11.69
C ASP A 174 5.44 -13.65 10.53
N THR A 175 4.51 -13.32 9.65
CA THR A 175 4.32 -14.04 8.38
C THR A 175 5.57 -13.98 7.51
N LEU A 176 6.24 -12.81 7.40
CA LEU A 176 7.50 -12.70 6.66
C LEU A 176 8.59 -13.60 7.25
N LYS A 177 8.71 -13.68 8.59
CA LYS A 177 9.64 -14.61 9.25
C LYS A 177 9.33 -16.06 8.92
N ASN A 178 8.04 -16.44 8.94
CA ASN A 178 7.60 -17.80 8.61
C ASN A 178 7.89 -18.15 7.15
N ILE A 179 7.68 -17.20 6.21
CA ILE A 179 8.06 -17.37 4.80
C ILE A 179 9.57 -17.62 4.67
N CYS A 180 10.40 -16.86 5.38
CA CYS A 180 11.85 -17.06 5.38
C CYS A 180 12.20 -18.45 5.91
N ALA A 181 11.67 -18.85 7.06
CA ALA A 181 11.93 -20.16 7.66
C ALA A 181 11.49 -21.32 6.74
N SER A 182 10.32 -21.22 6.11
CA SER A 182 9.81 -22.23 5.16
C SER A 182 10.70 -22.37 3.90
N ASN A 183 11.47 -21.34 3.58
CA ASN A 183 12.43 -21.33 2.48
C ASN A 183 13.88 -21.56 2.92
N GLU A 184 14.09 -22.04 4.16
CA GLU A 184 15.43 -22.28 4.72
C GLU A 184 16.33 -21.04 4.59
N LEU A 185 15.76 -19.87 4.88
CA LEU A 185 16.45 -18.59 4.91
C LEU A 185 16.48 -18.04 6.33
N ASP A 186 17.68 -17.77 6.86
CA ASP A 186 17.82 -17.09 8.13
C ASP A 186 17.33 -15.64 8.02
N PHE A 187 16.32 -15.32 8.82
CA PHE A 187 15.72 -13.98 8.84
C PHE A 187 16.73 -12.88 9.21
N SER A 188 17.77 -13.23 9.96
CA SER A 188 18.85 -12.29 10.31
C SER A 188 19.53 -11.67 9.09
N ILE A 189 19.49 -12.32 7.92
CA ILE A 189 20.02 -11.80 6.66
C ILE A 189 19.24 -10.54 6.24
N ILE A 190 17.90 -10.59 6.33
CA ILE A 190 17.04 -9.43 6.03
C ILE A 190 17.26 -8.33 7.07
N GLU A 191 17.33 -8.71 8.36
CA GLU A 191 17.62 -7.74 9.43
C GLU A 191 18.94 -7.02 9.22
N ASN A 192 20.00 -7.75 8.84
CA ASN A 192 21.33 -7.19 8.56
C ASN A 192 21.31 -6.28 7.32
N GLN A 193 20.49 -6.59 6.31
CA GLN A 193 20.30 -5.69 5.17
C GLN A 193 19.69 -4.35 5.61
N ILE A 194 18.62 -4.41 6.39
CA ILE A 194 17.95 -3.20 6.92
C ILE A 194 18.92 -2.39 7.80
N LYS A 195 19.62 -3.05 8.72
CA LYS A 195 20.62 -2.40 9.60
C LYS A 195 21.71 -1.69 8.79
N THR A 196 22.22 -2.36 7.76
CA THR A 196 23.26 -1.79 6.88
C THR A 196 22.76 -0.54 6.17
N GLU A 197 21.53 -0.56 5.61
CA GLU A 197 20.97 0.59 4.93
C GLU A 197 20.69 1.76 5.89
N LEU A 198 20.18 1.51 7.08
CA LEU A 198 19.94 2.54 8.09
C LEU A 198 21.25 3.20 8.56
N LEU A 199 22.27 2.40 8.85
CA LEU A 199 23.58 2.90 9.25
C LEU A 199 24.26 3.65 8.11
N TRP A 200 24.13 3.17 6.87
CA TRP A 200 24.63 3.86 5.69
C TRP A 200 23.97 5.23 5.52
N ASN A 201 22.64 5.30 5.63
CA ASN A 201 21.92 6.57 5.52
C ASN A 201 22.32 7.54 6.63
N SER A 202 22.55 7.04 7.85
CA SER A 202 23.08 7.84 8.98
C SER A 202 24.48 8.35 8.70
N LEU A 203 25.37 7.52 8.14
CA LEU A 203 26.72 7.88 7.74
C LEU A 203 26.67 9.01 6.69
N ILE A 204 25.93 8.81 5.61
CA ILE A 204 25.81 9.81 4.54
C ILE A 204 25.27 11.13 5.07
N PHE A 205 24.26 11.08 5.93
CA PHE A 205 23.75 12.29 6.57
C PHE A 205 24.84 13.00 7.39
N GLN A 206 25.57 12.29 8.24
CA GLN A 206 26.62 12.91 9.07
C GLN A 206 27.74 13.52 8.23
N LEU A 207 28.17 12.84 7.17
CA LEU A 207 29.25 13.32 6.29
C LEU A 207 28.85 14.53 5.45
N TYR A 208 27.57 14.59 5.03
CA TYR A 208 27.14 15.57 4.02
C TYR A 208 26.08 16.58 4.50
N LYS A 209 25.59 16.51 5.74
CA LYS A 209 24.57 17.43 6.26
C LYS A 209 24.91 18.91 6.09
N ASN A 210 26.21 19.26 6.24
CA ASN A 210 26.67 20.63 6.10
C ASN A 210 26.88 21.06 4.61
N ARG A 211 26.71 20.14 3.67
CA ARG A 211 26.81 20.39 2.22
C ARG A 211 25.43 20.38 1.54
N ILE A 212 24.38 20.23 2.32
CA ILE A 212 23.02 20.29 1.81
C ILE A 212 22.67 21.77 1.65
N SER A 213 22.58 22.22 0.41
CA SER A 213 22.08 23.55 0.07
C SER A 213 20.79 23.41 -0.72
N ILE A 214 19.69 23.89 -0.17
CA ILE A 214 18.38 23.85 -0.81
C ILE A 214 18.12 25.22 -1.41
N ASN A 215 17.76 25.24 -2.69
CA ASN A 215 17.33 26.45 -3.37
C ASN A 215 15.88 26.75 -2.98
N LEU A 216 15.70 27.65 -2.01
CA LEU A 216 14.37 28.02 -1.53
C LEU A 216 13.59 28.81 -2.59
N ASP A 217 14.23 29.55 -3.47
CA ASP A 217 13.56 30.28 -4.55
C ASP A 217 12.89 29.32 -5.53
N GLU A 218 13.54 28.21 -5.85
CA GLU A 218 12.97 27.15 -6.69
C GLU A 218 11.78 26.45 -5.99
N ILE A 219 11.89 26.22 -4.68
CA ILE A 219 10.78 25.69 -3.88
C ILE A 219 9.59 26.66 -3.89
N ASP A 220 9.85 27.96 -3.70
CA ASP A 220 8.80 28.98 -3.69
C ASP A 220 8.16 29.15 -5.07
N GLU A 221 8.92 28.99 -6.18
CA GLU A 221 8.36 28.94 -7.54
C GLU A 221 7.46 27.72 -7.74
N GLN A 222 7.88 26.53 -7.31
CA GLN A 222 7.06 25.32 -7.37
C GLN A 222 5.80 25.49 -6.52
N LEU A 223 5.91 26.09 -5.35
CA LEU A 223 4.78 26.37 -4.47
C LEU A 223 3.78 27.34 -5.12
N LYS A 224 4.25 28.39 -5.81
CA LYS A 224 3.39 29.30 -6.58
C LYS A 224 2.62 28.57 -7.68
N LEU A 225 3.27 27.67 -8.40
CA LEU A 225 2.62 26.85 -9.43
C LEU A 225 1.52 25.95 -8.85
N ILE A 226 1.76 25.41 -7.65
CA ILE A 226 0.78 24.58 -6.93
C ILE A 226 -0.36 25.44 -6.40
N SER A 227 -0.06 26.62 -5.82
CA SER A 227 -1.05 27.53 -5.23
C SER A 227 -1.95 28.19 -6.29
N ASN A 228 -1.45 28.42 -7.51
CA ASN A 228 -2.21 29.02 -8.60
C ASN A 228 -3.33 28.09 -9.11
N LYS A 229 -3.26 26.80 -8.83
CA LYS A 229 -4.37 25.86 -9.07
C LYS A 229 -5.35 25.88 -7.89
N LYS A 230 -6.11 26.95 -7.76
CA LYS A 230 -7.12 27.10 -6.70
C LYS A 230 -8.27 26.08 -6.80
N GLU A 231 -8.51 25.56 -7.97
CA GLU A 231 -9.58 24.60 -8.24
C GLU A 231 -8.98 23.28 -8.73
N ILE A 232 -9.54 22.20 -8.25
CA ILE A 232 -9.23 20.85 -8.69
C ILE A 232 -10.49 20.29 -9.34
N GLU A 233 -10.33 19.61 -10.44
CA GLU A 233 -11.43 18.87 -11.05
C GLU A 233 -11.58 17.52 -10.36
N GLU A 234 -12.80 17.21 -9.95
CA GLU A 234 -13.23 15.90 -9.51
C GLU A 234 -14.21 15.31 -10.49
N TYR A 235 -14.03 14.03 -10.78
CA TYR A 235 -14.84 13.27 -11.71
C TYR A 235 -15.60 12.19 -10.95
N LEU A 236 -16.91 12.14 -11.12
CA LEU A 236 -17.74 11.03 -10.66
C LEU A 236 -17.69 9.93 -11.71
N ILE A 237 -17.02 8.83 -11.40
CA ILE A 237 -16.67 7.81 -12.38
C ILE A 237 -17.26 6.45 -11.98
N SER A 238 -17.71 5.72 -12.99
CA SER A 238 -17.92 4.27 -12.89
C SER A 238 -16.99 3.56 -13.86
N GLU A 239 -16.58 2.33 -13.51
CA GLU A 239 -15.67 1.51 -14.31
C GLU A 239 -16.25 0.13 -14.63
N ILE A 240 -15.81 -0.44 -15.72
CA ILE A 240 -15.92 -1.86 -16.04
C ILE A 240 -14.52 -2.37 -16.39
N VAL A 241 -14.05 -3.41 -15.71
CA VAL A 241 -12.81 -4.10 -16.04
C VAL A 241 -13.17 -5.52 -16.45
N ILE A 242 -12.94 -5.89 -17.71
CA ILE A 242 -13.10 -7.27 -18.17
C ILE A 242 -11.75 -7.97 -18.27
N LYS A 243 -11.74 -9.30 -18.16
CA LYS A 243 -10.51 -10.10 -18.23
C LYS A 243 -9.78 -9.87 -19.55
N THR A 244 -8.45 -9.97 -19.49
CA THR A 244 -7.60 -10.01 -20.69
C THR A 244 -8.00 -11.16 -21.60
N VAL A 245 -8.11 -10.91 -22.88
CA VAL A 245 -8.35 -11.91 -23.94
C VAL A 245 -7.15 -11.99 -24.88
N GLU A 246 -7.05 -13.06 -25.64
CA GLU A 246 -6.05 -13.20 -26.70
C GLU A 246 -6.21 -12.08 -27.72
N LYS A 247 -5.12 -11.70 -28.35
CA LYS A 247 -5.05 -10.52 -29.24
C LYS A 247 -6.04 -10.58 -30.41
N ASP A 248 -6.27 -11.78 -30.93
CA ASP A 248 -7.22 -12.07 -32.02
C ASP A 248 -8.69 -11.94 -31.59
N LYS A 249 -8.98 -12.09 -30.29
CA LYS A 249 -10.33 -11.97 -29.71
C LYS A 249 -10.64 -10.58 -29.13
N LEU A 250 -9.65 -9.67 -29.14
CA LEU A 250 -9.75 -8.36 -28.50
C LEU A 250 -10.90 -7.51 -29.07
N GLU A 251 -10.98 -7.42 -30.39
CA GLU A 251 -12.02 -6.63 -31.05
C GLU A 251 -13.43 -7.18 -30.79
N SER A 252 -13.58 -8.51 -30.79
CA SER A 252 -14.86 -9.15 -30.49
C SER A 252 -15.29 -8.92 -29.04
N ALA A 253 -14.35 -9.00 -28.07
CA ALA A 253 -14.63 -8.75 -26.66
C ALA A 253 -15.05 -7.28 -26.41
N ILE A 254 -14.38 -6.33 -27.05
CA ILE A 254 -14.73 -4.91 -26.99
C ILE A 254 -16.13 -4.67 -27.60
N LYS A 255 -16.43 -5.29 -28.73
CA LYS A 255 -17.75 -5.18 -29.40
C LYS A 255 -18.85 -5.77 -28.53
N GLU A 256 -18.60 -6.92 -27.91
CA GLU A 256 -19.56 -7.55 -26.99
C GLU A 256 -19.82 -6.67 -25.77
N LEU A 257 -18.77 -6.13 -25.16
CA LEU A 257 -18.89 -5.19 -24.04
C LEU A 257 -19.71 -3.96 -24.42
N LYS A 258 -19.38 -3.30 -25.55
CA LYS A 258 -20.12 -2.13 -26.04
C LYS A 258 -21.60 -2.47 -26.33
N ASN A 259 -21.87 -3.63 -26.90
CA ASN A 259 -23.26 -4.08 -27.15
C ASN A 259 -24.03 -4.33 -25.85
N LYS A 260 -23.39 -5.00 -24.89
CA LYS A 260 -24.03 -5.26 -23.59
C LYS A 260 -24.34 -3.99 -22.84
N ILE A 261 -23.40 -3.03 -22.82
CA ILE A 261 -23.64 -1.70 -22.25
C ILE A 261 -24.81 -0.99 -22.93
N LYS A 262 -24.93 -1.12 -24.25
CA LYS A 262 -26.02 -0.51 -25.03
C LYS A 262 -27.40 -1.11 -24.71
N ILE A 263 -27.45 -2.43 -24.46
CA ILE A 263 -28.72 -3.15 -24.22
C ILE A 263 -29.16 -3.03 -22.75
N GLU A 264 -28.26 -3.27 -21.81
CA GLU A 264 -28.57 -3.42 -20.39
C GLU A 264 -28.23 -2.17 -19.56
N GLY A 265 -27.50 -1.21 -20.14
CA GLY A 265 -26.93 -0.08 -19.43
C GLY A 265 -25.56 -0.38 -18.83
N PHE A 266 -24.82 0.69 -18.49
CA PHE A 266 -23.45 0.58 -17.98
C PHE A 266 -23.40 -0.13 -16.61
N GLU A 267 -24.31 0.21 -15.73
CA GLU A 267 -24.39 -0.27 -14.36
C GLU A 267 -24.67 -1.78 -14.30
N SER A 268 -25.61 -2.28 -15.11
CA SER A 268 -25.93 -3.72 -15.21
C SER A 268 -24.77 -4.50 -15.86
N ALA A 269 -24.14 -3.92 -16.89
CA ALA A 269 -22.96 -4.51 -17.52
C ALA A 269 -21.78 -4.58 -16.54
N ALA A 270 -21.61 -3.59 -15.65
CA ALA A 270 -20.59 -3.61 -14.61
C ALA A 270 -20.79 -4.77 -13.63
N ILE A 271 -21.99 -4.98 -13.13
CA ILE A 271 -22.33 -6.08 -12.22
C ILE A 271 -22.03 -7.45 -12.89
N SER A 272 -22.39 -7.60 -14.16
CA SER A 272 -22.36 -8.90 -14.83
C SER A 272 -21.02 -9.26 -15.46
N LEU A 273 -20.18 -8.30 -15.84
CA LEU A 273 -18.95 -8.53 -16.61
C LEU A 273 -17.67 -8.07 -15.92
N SER A 274 -17.75 -7.11 -14.98
CA SER A 274 -16.56 -6.54 -14.38
C SER A 274 -15.93 -7.51 -13.39
N ILE A 275 -14.61 -7.64 -13.46
CA ILE A 275 -13.79 -8.39 -12.50
C ILE A 275 -13.24 -7.48 -11.39
N SER A 276 -13.58 -6.19 -11.40
CA SER A 276 -13.17 -5.24 -10.36
C SER A 276 -14.07 -5.34 -9.15
N ASP A 277 -13.52 -5.03 -7.96
CA ASP A 277 -14.27 -4.96 -6.69
C ASP A 277 -15.43 -3.95 -6.74
N SER A 278 -15.33 -2.95 -7.63
CA SER A 278 -16.39 -1.99 -7.89
C SER A 278 -17.65 -2.61 -8.53
N ALA A 279 -17.56 -3.82 -9.09
CA ALA A 279 -18.69 -4.52 -9.72
C ALA A 279 -19.88 -4.67 -8.77
N THR A 280 -19.63 -4.97 -7.49
CA THR A 280 -20.65 -5.09 -6.44
C THR A 280 -21.42 -3.79 -6.18
N ARG A 281 -20.85 -2.65 -6.60
CA ARG A 281 -21.45 -1.32 -6.54
C ARG A 281 -21.76 -0.77 -7.93
N SER A 282 -22.10 -1.62 -8.89
CA SER A 282 -22.40 -1.24 -10.28
C SER A 282 -21.25 -0.49 -10.98
N GLY A 283 -20.00 -0.82 -10.59
CA GLY A 283 -18.81 -0.17 -11.09
C GLY A 283 -18.51 1.20 -10.47
N ASP A 284 -19.27 1.65 -9.46
CA ASP A 284 -19.12 3.00 -8.88
C ASP A 284 -17.81 3.16 -8.12
N LEU A 285 -16.99 4.12 -8.56
CA LEU A 285 -15.75 4.54 -7.90
C LEU A 285 -15.93 5.82 -7.06
N GLY A 286 -17.12 6.46 -7.12
CA GLY A 286 -17.37 7.74 -6.47
C GLY A 286 -16.65 8.92 -7.13
N TRP A 287 -16.46 9.99 -6.35
CA TRP A 287 -15.73 11.17 -6.79
C TRP A 287 -14.24 10.94 -6.69
N ILE A 288 -13.52 11.05 -7.80
CA ILE A 288 -12.08 10.90 -7.90
C ILE A 288 -11.44 12.23 -8.27
N ASN A 289 -10.48 12.64 -7.45
CA ASN A 289 -9.69 13.84 -7.68
C ASN A 289 -8.72 13.64 -8.85
N GLU A 290 -8.61 14.64 -9.75
CA GLU A 290 -7.75 14.58 -10.94
C GLU A 290 -6.27 14.26 -10.63
N ASN A 291 -5.78 14.60 -9.44
CA ASN A 291 -4.40 14.36 -9.04
C ASN A 291 -4.13 12.90 -8.60
N LEU A 292 -5.19 12.15 -8.25
CA LEU A 292 -5.09 10.73 -7.91
C LEU A 292 -5.14 9.84 -9.16
N ILE A 293 -5.46 10.42 -10.31
CA ILE A 293 -5.58 9.70 -11.57
C ILE A 293 -4.21 9.66 -12.27
N SER A 294 -3.75 8.47 -12.67
CA SER A 294 -2.50 8.33 -13.42
C SER A 294 -2.54 9.14 -14.73
N LYS A 295 -1.41 9.65 -15.20
CA LYS A 295 -1.33 10.48 -16.42
C LYS A 295 -2.01 9.84 -17.63
N LYS A 296 -1.89 8.52 -17.79
CA LYS A 296 -2.51 7.75 -18.89
C LYS A 296 -4.04 7.75 -18.80
N LEU A 297 -4.59 7.53 -17.62
CA LEU A 297 -6.03 7.49 -17.39
C LEU A 297 -6.64 8.89 -17.40
N LYS A 298 -5.90 9.89 -16.89
CA LYS A 298 -6.34 11.29 -16.85
C LYS A 298 -6.70 11.81 -18.25
N SER A 299 -5.86 11.55 -19.26
CA SER A 299 -6.13 12.00 -20.62
C SER A 299 -7.42 11.39 -21.19
N VAL A 300 -7.73 10.14 -20.88
CA VAL A 300 -8.95 9.48 -21.34
C VAL A 300 -10.18 10.05 -20.63
N ILE A 301 -10.09 10.21 -19.29
CA ILE A 301 -11.21 10.72 -18.49
C ILE A 301 -11.55 12.17 -18.87
N THR A 302 -10.54 13.04 -19.02
CA THR A 302 -10.74 14.45 -19.38
C THR A 302 -11.32 14.63 -20.78
N ASN A 303 -11.02 13.72 -21.72
CA ASN A 303 -11.53 13.74 -23.09
C ASN A 303 -12.90 13.06 -23.22
N THR A 304 -13.40 12.39 -22.18
CA THR A 304 -14.71 11.74 -22.18
C THR A 304 -15.76 12.74 -21.67
N PRO A 305 -16.76 13.13 -22.50
CA PRO A 305 -17.82 14.03 -22.06
C PRO A 305 -18.65 13.43 -20.92
N VAL A 306 -19.17 14.30 -20.05
CA VAL A 306 -20.07 13.87 -18.96
C VAL A 306 -21.28 13.13 -19.55
N GLY A 307 -21.64 12.01 -18.95
CA GLY A 307 -22.68 11.09 -19.39
C GLY A 307 -22.20 10.02 -20.38
N ASN A 308 -21.01 10.17 -20.95
CA ASN A 308 -20.48 9.27 -21.97
C ASN A 308 -19.51 8.21 -21.39
N ILE A 309 -19.25 7.22 -22.24
CA ILE A 309 -18.36 6.09 -21.97
C ILE A 309 -17.05 6.33 -22.71
N SER A 310 -15.93 6.05 -22.06
CA SER A 310 -14.59 6.17 -22.63
C SER A 310 -14.34 5.13 -23.73
N GLU A 311 -13.33 5.37 -24.55
CA GLU A 311 -12.73 4.28 -25.33
C GLU A 311 -12.04 3.26 -24.40
N PRO A 312 -11.99 1.98 -24.82
CA PRO A 312 -11.37 0.92 -24.04
C PRO A 312 -9.88 1.16 -23.83
N ILE A 313 -9.40 0.93 -22.60
CA ILE A 313 -8.01 1.06 -22.21
C ILE A 313 -7.45 -0.33 -21.92
N LEU A 314 -6.39 -0.72 -22.64
CA LEU A 314 -5.70 -1.97 -22.37
C LEU A 314 -4.81 -1.85 -21.15
N LEU A 315 -5.06 -2.69 -20.15
CA LEU A 315 -4.25 -2.86 -18.96
C LEU A 315 -3.57 -4.24 -18.98
N PRO A 316 -2.49 -4.44 -18.22
CA PRO A 316 -1.84 -5.76 -18.12
C PRO A 316 -2.77 -6.89 -17.64
N ASN A 317 -3.77 -6.55 -16.83
CA ASN A 317 -4.70 -7.49 -16.21
C ASN A 317 -6.12 -7.45 -16.79
N GLY A 318 -6.40 -6.62 -17.81
CA GLY A 318 -7.74 -6.54 -18.38
C GLY A 318 -7.96 -5.39 -19.36
N ILE A 319 -9.21 -5.22 -19.75
CA ILE A 319 -9.69 -4.11 -20.58
C ILE A 319 -10.59 -3.25 -19.72
N LEU A 320 -10.22 -1.99 -19.55
CA LEU A 320 -10.90 -1.02 -18.72
C LEU A 320 -11.71 -0.04 -19.57
N VAL A 321 -12.94 0.23 -19.16
CA VAL A 321 -13.82 1.26 -19.72
C VAL A 321 -14.42 2.10 -18.60
N PHE A 322 -14.40 3.42 -18.75
CA PHE A 322 -15.00 4.35 -17.80
C PHE A 322 -16.31 4.96 -18.33
N LYS A 323 -17.21 5.26 -17.40
CA LYS A 323 -18.33 6.19 -17.62
C LYS A 323 -18.10 7.41 -16.74
N VAL A 324 -17.98 8.59 -17.35
CA VAL A 324 -17.89 9.85 -16.61
C VAL A 324 -19.32 10.32 -16.33
N ARG A 325 -19.80 10.10 -15.10
CA ARG A 325 -21.19 10.42 -14.72
C ARG A 325 -21.39 11.91 -14.46
N ASN A 326 -20.39 12.56 -13.87
CA ASN A 326 -20.42 13.98 -13.56
C ASN A 326 -19.00 14.53 -13.40
N LYS A 327 -18.87 15.84 -13.36
CA LYS A 327 -17.64 16.58 -13.15
C LYS A 327 -17.94 17.81 -12.31
N ARG A 328 -17.08 18.10 -11.33
CA ARG A 328 -17.17 19.32 -10.51
C ARG A 328 -15.80 19.91 -10.29
N LYS A 329 -15.78 21.20 -10.02
CA LYS A 329 -14.62 21.91 -9.52
C LYS A 329 -14.76 22.06 -8.00
N VAL A 330 -13.72 21.71 -7.30
CA VAL A 330 -13.64 21.82 -5.84
C VAL A 330 -12.51 22.76 -5.49
N GLU A 331 -12.79 23.72 -4.60
CA GLU A 331 -11.72 24.54 -4.05
C GLU A 331 -10.74 23.66 -3.25
N ARG A 332 -9.47 23.80 -3.56
CA ARG A 332 -8.41 23.08 -2.88
C ARG A 332 -8.02 23.87 -1.63
N ASN A 333 -8.37 23.38 -0.46
CA ASN A 333 -7.74 23.85 0.77
C ASN A 333 -6.35 23.19 0.86
N ILE A 334 -5.30 23.90 0.40
CA ILE A 334 -3.92 23.42 0.46
C ILE A 334 -3.29 24.10 1.67
N ASP A 335 -2.79 23.29 2.58
CA ASP A 335 -1.82 23.79 3.55
C ASP A 335 -0.48 24.01 2.81
N LEU A 336 -0.24 25.26 2.44
CA LEU A 336 0.96 25.65 1.70
C LEU A 336 2.23 25.45 2.52
N GLU A 337 2.16 25.51 3.85
CA GLU A 337 3.29 25.23 4.72
C GLU A 337 3.63 23.74 4.74
N GLU A 338 2.61 22.88 4.80
CA GLU A 338 2.81 21.43 4.71
C GLU A 338 3.44 21.05 3.36
N VAL A 339 2.90 21.55 2.25
CA VAL A 339 3.46 21.31 0.90
C VAL A 339 4.88 21.85 0.78
N LYS A 340 5.17 23.04 1.34
CA LYS A 340 6.52 23.59 1.35
C LYS A 340 7.49 22.68 2.09
N ASN A 341 7.11 22.19 3.26
CA ASN A 341 7.90 21.27 4.05
C ASN A 341 8.15 19.94 3.33
N GLU A 342 7.15 19.41 2.61
CA GLU A 342 7.29 18.21 1.79
C GLU A 342 8.29 18.44 0.64
N LEU A 343 8.20 19.57 -0.08
CA LEU A 343 9.12 19.92 -1.15
C LEU A 343 10.57 20.06 -0.63
N VAL A 344 10.75 20.75 0.48
CA VAL A 344 12.07 20.92 1.14
C VAL A 344 12.63 19.55 1.56
N ASN A 345 11.83 18.68 2.16
CA ASN A 345 12.25 17.33 2.57
C ASN A 345 12.57 16.44 1.38
N SER A 346 11.79 16.54 0.31
CA SER A 346 12.02 15.82 -0.94
C SER A 346 13.36 16.24 -1.58
N GLU A 347 13.63 17.55 -1.65
CA GLU A 347 14.88 18.06 -2.21
C GLU A 347 16.08 17.69 -1.35
N LYS A 348 15.96 17.77 -0.02
CA LYS A 348 16.98 17.29 0.91
C LYS A 348 17.32 15.82 0.70
N THR A 349 16.28 14.99 0.54
CA THR A 349 16.42 13.55 0.28
C THR A 349 17.11 13.33 -1.08
N ARG A 350 16.75 14.07 -2.12
CA ARG A 350 17.36 14.01 -3.45
C ARG A 350 18.86 14.31 -3.39
N ILE A 351 19.24 15.37 -2.68
CA ILE A 351 20.64 15.77 -2.52
C ILE A 351 21.43 14.71 -1.74
N LEU A 352 20.86 14.17 -0.64
CA LEU A 352 21.50 13.10 0.13
C LEU A 352 21.68 11.84 -0.73
N ASN A 353 20.70 11.45 -1.53
CA ASN A 353 20.80 10.31 -2.44
C ASN A 353 21.88 10.51 -3.50
N MET A 354 22.05 11.72 -4.01
CA MET A 354 23.14 12.07 -4.92
C MET A 354 24.50 11.90 -4.23
N HIS A 355 24.67 12.43 -3.02
CA HIS A 355 25.90 12.24 -2.23
C HIS A 355 26.15 10.77 -1.90
N SER A 356 25.11 10.02 -1.50
CA SER A 356 25.17 8.59 -1.24
C SER A 356 25.70 7.81 -2.45
N SER A 357 25.15 8.09 -3.63
CA SER A 357 25.55 7.44 -4.87
C SER A 357 27.00 7.79 -5.25
N SER A 358 27.38 9.06 -5.12
CA SER A 358 28.75 9.51 -5.39
C SER A 358 29.76 8.90 -4.42
N HIS A 359 29.46 8.89 -3.13
CA HIS A 359 30.31 8.30 -2.09
C HIS A 359 30.49 6.80 -2.31
N TYR A 360 29.39 6.07 -2.54
CA TYR A 360 29.44 4.65 -2.88
C TYR A 360 30.30 4.37 -4.13
N ASN A 361 30.14 5.16 -5.20
CA ASN A 361 30.91 4.97 -6.44
C ASN A 361 32.41 5.18 -6.23
N ASN A 362 32.81 6.10 -5.35
CA ASN A 362 34.20 6.31 -4.99
C ASN A 362 34.75 5.11 -4.23
N LEU A 363 34.02 4.60 -3.22
CA LEU A 363 34.39 3.40 -2.48
C LEU A 363 34.50 2.17 -3.40
N ARG A 364 33.54 2.01 -4.32
CA ARG A 364 33.52 0.90 -5.28
C ARG A 364 34.80 0.83 -6.15
N ARG A 365 35.41 1.99 -6.43
CA ARG A 365 36.66 2.08 -7.21
C ARG A 365 37.90 1.79 -6.37
N SER A 366 37.87 2.07 -5.07
CA SER A 366 39.01 1.91 -4.17
C SER A 366 39.08 0.52 -3.53
N ILE A 367 37.93 -0.15 -3.34
CA ILE A 367 37.87 -1.47 -2.70
C ILE A 367 38.11 -2.58 -3.73
N SER A 368 39.09 -3.43 -3.45
CA SER A 368 39.43 -4.59 -4.30
C SER A 368 38.32 -5.64 -4.28
N ILE A 369 37.91 -6.13 -5.45
CA ILE A 369 36.99 -7.24 -5.61
C ILE A 369 37.71 -8.32 -6.43
N LYS A 370 37.77 -9.54 -5.85
CA LYS A 370 38.40 -10.70 -6.49
C LYS A 370 37.39 -11.84 -6.58
N PHE A 371 37.36 -12.52 -7.70
CA PHE A 371 36.52 -13.70 -7.95
C PHE A 371 37.41 -14.96 -7.97
N PHE A 372 36.85 -16.11 -7.50
CA PHE A 372 37.54 -17.38 -7.39
C PHE A 372 36.83 -18.48 -8.15
#